data_b366f1c2a2388815d831188e733b0f1a
#
_entry.id   b366f1c2a2388815d831188e733b0f1a
#
_cell.length_a   1.000
_cell.length_b   1.000
_cell.length_c   1.000
_cell.angle_alpha   90.00
_cell.angle_beta   90.00
_cell.angle_gamma   90.00
#
_symmetry.space_group_name_H-M   'P 1'
#
loop_
_entity.id
_entity.type
_entity.pdbx_description
1 polymer ?
#
loop_
_entity_poly.entity_id
_entity_poly.type
_entity_poly.pdbx_seq_one_letter_code
_entity_poly.pdbx_strand_id
1 'polypeptide(L)'
;MPKNQHKPEFIKKIETSLGSKLPGPEAHDIMRVGPRIPVSIGRMTKSPVASSVLILLFEENNSFNFILTLRSEKVETHKGQISLPGGVQEKNESLKDTALREAEEEIGVLPKTIEIIGELSSIYIPFSGYKVHPYVGWASAPPKLIPSAHEVERIIIVPVNELIDEKNQTQKKTILRGMPVTMPYFSLKEEIVWGATSMILSEFKQIII
;
A
#
# COMPACT_ATOMS: atom_id res chain seq x y z
N MET A 1 19.63 2.67 -23.22
CA MET A 1 18.91 1.44 -22.87
C MET A 1 19.44 0.98 -21.52
N PRO A 2 18.65 0.83 -20.46
CA PRO A 2 19.14 0.27 -19.22
C PRO A 2 19.57 -1.18 -19.47
N LYS A 3 20.75 -1.52 -18.98
CA LYS A 3 21.28 -2.88 -19.01
C LYS A 3 20.26 -3.80 -18.37
N ASN A 4 20.02 -4.97 -18.96
CA ASN A 4 19.22 -6.08 -18.47
C ASN A 4 19.76 -6.50 -17.07
N GLN A 5 19.43 -5.74 -16.02
CA GLN A 5 19.79 -6.08 -14.66
C GLN A 5 18.95 -7.30 -14.29
N HIS A 6 19.64 -8.38 -13.98
CA HIS A 6 19.02 -9.65 -13.64
C HIS A 6 18.10 -9.46 -12.43
N LYS A 7 16.77 -9.53 -12.68
CA LYS A 7 15.76 -9.45 -11.62
C LYS A 7 16.00 -10.60 -10.62
N PRO A 8 16.11 -10.35 -9.30
CA PRO A 8 16.27 -11.40 -8.30
C PRO A 8 15.15 -12.45 -8.39
N GLU A 9 15.45 -13.69 -8.02
CA GLU A 9 14.48 -14.80 -8.09
C GLU A 9 13.24 -14.53 -7.26
N PHE A 10 13.40 -13.90 -6.10
CA PHE A 10 12.29 -13.45 -5.25
C PHE A 10 11.32 -12.52 -6.00
N ILE A 11 11.83 -11.55 -6.74
CA ILE A 11 11.00 -10.59 -7.51
C ILE A 11 10.30 -11.29 -8.68
N LYS A 12 10.96 -12.24 -9.36
CA LYS A 12 10.34 -13.04 -10.43
C LYS A 12 9.18 -13.90 -9.91
N LYS A 13 9.33 -14.48 -8.71
CA LYS A 13 8.24 -15.23 -8.07
C LYS A 13 7.04 -14.34 -7.79
N ILE A 14 7.27 -13.15 -7.24
CA ILE A 14 6.20 -12.16 -7.00
C ILE A 14 5.49 -11.81 -8.31
N GLU A 15 6.24 -11.47 -9.35
CA GLU A 15 5.69 -11.13 -10.67
C GLU A 15 4.83 -12.27 -11.25
N THR A 16 5.30 -13.51 -11.13
CA THR A 16 4.55 -14.70 -11.55
C THR A 16 3.25 -14.89 -10.74
N SER A 17 3.33 -14.70 -9.42
CA SER A 17 2.17 -14.82 -8.53
C SER A 17 1.14 -13.71 -8.79
N LEU A 18 1.59 -12.48 -9.07
CA LEU A 18 0.72 -11.37 -9.44
C LEU A 18 -0.01 -11.59 -10.77
N GLY A 19 0.59 -12.36 -11.70
CA GLY A 19 -0.05 -12.77 -12.96
C GLY A 19 -1.04 -13.93 -12.82
N SER A 20 -1.20 -14.48 -11.61
CA SER A 20 -2.08 -15.63 -11.31
C SER A 20 -3.38 -15.17 -10.62
N LYS A 21 -4.19 -16.11 -10.13
CA LYS A 21 -5.38 -15.79 -9.34
C LYS A 21 -4.97 -15.15 -8.02
N LEU A 22 -5.34 -13.89 -7.81
CA LEU A 22 -5.05 -13.16 -6.59
C LEU A 22 -5.91 -13.60 -5.40
N PRO A 23 -5.40 -13.54 -4.15
CA PRO A 23 -6.16 -13.80 -2.91
C PRO A 23 -7.38 -12.88 -2.74
N GLY A 24 -7.24 -11.61 -3.08
CA GLY A 24 -8.32 -10.63 -3.14
C GLY A 24 -9.07 -10.40 -1.82
N PRO A 25 -10.43 -10.37 -1.88
CA PRO A 25 -11.25 -10.02 -0.71
C PRO A 25 -11.03 -10.91 0.51
N GLU A 26 -10.67 -12.17 0.32
CA GLU A 26 -10.40 -13.10 1.43
C GLU A 26 -9.19 -12.64 2.25
N ALA A 27 -8.12 -12.23 1.57
CA ALA A 27 -6.94 -11.67 2.22
C ALA A 27 -7.22 -10.31 2.88
N HIS A 28 -8.02 -9.47 2.23
CA HIS A 28 -8.41 -8.16 2.78
C HIS A 28 -9.21 -8.29 4.07
N ASP A 29 -10.09 -9.28 4.15
CA ASP A 29 -10.98 -9.50 5.30
C ASP A 29 -10.22 -9.84 6.59
N ILE A 30 -9.01 -10.41 6.49
CA ILE A 30 -8.14 -10.71 7.65
C ILE A 30 -7.82 -9.42 8.42
N MET A 31 -7.60 -8.33 7.70
CA MET A 31 -7.20 -7.03 8.30
C MET A 31 -8.35 -6.01 8.31
N ARG A 32 -9.59 -6.45 8.07
CA ARG A 32 -10.76 -5.57 8.10
C ARG A 32 -11.15 -5.21 9.52
N VAL A 33 -11.36 -3.92 9.79
CA VAL A 33 -11.84 -3.44 11.09
C VAL A 33 -13.34 -3.65 11.22
N GLY A 34 -13.76 -4.29 12.34
CA GLY A 34 -15.14 -4.38 12.76
C GLY A 34 -16.01 -5.38 11.98
N PRO A 35 -17.31 -5.45 12.31
CA PRO A 35 -18.20 -6.33 11.61
C PRO A 35 -18.34 -5.91 10.15
N ARG A 36 -18.51 -6.87 9.24
CA ARG A 36 -18.92 -6.59 7.86
C ARG A 36 -20.27 -5.86 7.89
N ILE A 37 -20.23 -4.55 7.85
CA ILE A 37 -21.46 -3.79 7.61
C ILE A 37 -21.76 -4.00 6.12
N PRO A 38 -22.88 -4.64 5.77
CA PRO A 38 -23.27 -4.73 4.38
C PRO A 38 -23.33 -3.30 3.85
N VAL A 39 -22.56 -3.02 2.81
CA VAL A 39 -22.71 -1.75 2.08
C VAL A 39 -24.12 -1.82 1.51
N SER A 40 -25.08 -1.21 2.21
CA SER A 40 -26.44 -1.12 1.70
C SER A 40 -26.36 -0.42 0.35
N ILE A 41 -26.86 -1.08 -0.67
CA ILE A 41 -26.86 -0.65 -2.09
C ILE A 41 -27.37 0.79 -2.26
N GLY A 42 -28.10 1.33 -1.26
CA GLY A 42 -28.65 2.70 -1.26
C GLY A 42 -27.67 3.84 -0.98
N ARG A 43 -26.37 3.60 -0.68
CA ARG A 43 -25.39 4.68 -0.44
C ARG A 43 -24.39 4.90 -1.57
N MET A 44 -24.42 4.12 -2.63
CA MET A 44 -23.62 4.36 -3.84
C MET A 44 -24.30 5.40 -4.76
N THR A 45 -24.56 6.59 -4.25
CA THR A 45 -25.16 7.68 -5.05
C THR A 45 -24.12 8.42 -5.91
N LYS A 46 -22.84 8.15 -5.74
CA LYS A 46 -21.74 8.69 -6.55
C LYS A 46 -20.82 7.57 -7.01
N SER A 47 -20.29 7.68 -8.23
CA SER A 47 -19.22 6.81 -8.71
C SER A 47 -18.03 6.87 -7.76
N PRO A 48 -17.39 5.72 -7.44
CA PRO A 48 -16.18 5.72 -6.62
C PRO A 48 -15.10 6.61 -7.22
N VAL A 49 -14.40 7.35 -6.36
CA VAL A 49 -13.23 8.11 -6.78
C VAL A 49 -12.07 7.14 -6.95
N ALA A 50 -11.51 7.08 -8.15
CA ALA A 50 -10.37 6.22 -8.44
C ALA A 50 -9.10 6.78 -7.78
N SER A 51 -8.34 5.91 -7.14
CA SER A 51 -7.05 6.23 -6.53
C SER A 51 -6.09 5.07 -6.70
N SER A 52 -4.81 5.34 -6.58
CA SER A 52 -3.78 4.33 -6.75
C SER A 52 -2.69 4.46 -5.70
N VAL A 53 -2.11 3.32 -5.29
CA VAL A 53 -0.99 3.28 -4.35
C VAL A 53 0.10 2.35 -4.86
N LEU A 54 1.33 2.53 -4.38
CA LEU A 54 2.49 1.77 -4.81
C LEU A 54 3.14 1.01 -3.65
N ILE A 55 3.29 -0.32 -3.78
CA ILE A 55 4.24 -1.11 -3.00
C ILE A 55 5.54 -1.10 -3.79
N LEU A 56 6.49 -0.23 -3.44
CA LEU A 56 7.78 -0.13 -4.10
C LEU A 56 8.80 -1.05 -3.40
N LEU A 57 9.19 -2.10 -4.10
CA LEU A 57 10.20 -3.07 -3.65
C LEU A 57 11.59 -2.66 -4.12
N PHE A 58 12.58 -2.86 -3.26
CA PHE A 58 14.00 -2.72 -3.59
C PHE A 58 14.84 -3.59 -2.65
N GLU A 59 16.08 -3.89 -3.07
CA GLU A 59 17.03 -4.62 -2.24
C GLU A 59 18.08 -3.66 -1.68
N GLU A 60 18.29 -3.72 -0.37
CA GLU A 60 19.35 -2.98 0.33
C GLU A 60 19.91 -3.85 1.46
N ASN A 61 21.24 -3.91 1.59
CA ASN A 61 21.94 -4.70 2.63
C ASN A 61 21.50 -6.19 2.66
N ASN A 62 21.34 -6.82 1.50
CA ASN A 62 20.86 -8.20 1.33
C ASN A 62 19.44 -8.44 1.91
N SER A 63 18.63 -7.41 2.02
CA SER A 63 17.25 -7.48 2.47
C SER A 63 16.33 -6.83 1.45
N PHE A 64 15.21 -7.49 1.13
CA PHE A 64 14.14 -6.86 0.38
C PHE A 64 13.32 -5.98 1.29
N ASN A 65 13.05 -4.77 0.82
CA ASN A 65 12.35 -3.75 1.57
C ASN A 65 11.22 -3.17 0.73
N PHE A 66 10.24 -2.56 1.40
CA PHE A 66 9.23 -1.71 0.79
C PHE A 66 9.04 -0.42 1.58
N ILE A 67 8.32 0.53 1.01
CA ILE A 67 8.20 1.88 1.54
C ILE A 67 6.79 2.13 2.06
N LEU A 68 6.72 2.70 3.26
CA LEU A 68 5.53 3.33 3.81
C LEU A 68 5.83 4.81 4.10
N THR A 69 4.79 5.61 4.19
CA THR A 69 4.86 7.03 4.57
C THR A 69 4.05 7.29 5.82
N LEU A 70 4.57 8.11 6.72
CA LEU A 70 3.79 8.76 7.78
C LEU A 70 3.27 10.08 7.21
N ARG A 71 1.95 10.21 7.09
CA ARG A 71 1.33 11.41 6.55
C ARG A 71 1.47 12.58 7.51
N SER A 72 1.79 13.74 6.95
CA SER A 72 1.95 14.98 7.71
C SER A 72 0.65 15.41 8.40
N GLU A 73 0.76 16.05 9.56
CA GLU A 73 -0.36 16.72 10.24
C GLU A 73 -0.91 17.94 9.46
N LYS A 74 -0.19 18.39 8.43
CA LYS A 74 -0.58 19.54 7.60
C LYS A 74 -1.60 19.21 6.51
N VAL A 75 -1.74 17.92 6.14
CA VAL A 75 -2.73 17.49 5.14
C VAL A 75 -4.15 17.51 5.72
N GLU A 76 -5.17 17.63 4.86
CA GLU A 76 -6.56 17.73 5.32
C GLU A 76 -7.13 16.40 5.85
N THR A 77 -6.68 15.28 5.29
CA THR A 77 -7.24 13.94 5.59
C THR A 77 -6.16 12.96 6.00
N HIS A 78 -6.53 11.99 6.86
CA HIS A 78 -5.65 10.89 7.29
C HIS A 78 -4.35 11.34 7.96
N LYS A 79 -4.39 12.45 8.71
CA LYS A 79 -3.25 12.99 9.48
C LYS A 79 -2.63 11.95 10.37
N GLY A 80 -1.30 11.88 10.38
CA GLY A 80 -0.56 10.95 11.25
C GLY A 80 -0.81 9.46 10.98
N GLN A 81 -1.41 9.10 9.84
CA GLN A 81 -1.62 7.69 9.46
C GLN A 81 -0.47 7.19 8.60
N ILE A 82 -0.19 5.90 8.77
CA ILE A 82 0.77 5.19 7.93
C ILE A 82 0.06 4.70 6.67
N SER A 83 0.64 5.00 5.51
CA SER A 83 0.09 4.60 4.20
C SER A 83 1.19 4.14 3.24
N LEU A 84 0.78 3.45 2.18
CA LEU A 84 1.58 3.33 0.98
C LEU A 84 1.60 4.68 0.25
N PRO A 85 2.68 5.04 -0.45
CA PRO A 85 2.68 6.20 -1.34
C PRO A 85 1.54 6.09 -2.36
N GLY A 86 0.79 7.18 -2.56
CA GLY A 86 -0.31 7.15 -3.51
C GLY A 86 -1.39 8.18 -3.25
N GLY A 87 -2.26 8.37 -4.25
CA GLY A 87 -3.31 9.37 -4.20
C GLY A 87 -4.39 9.19 -5.26
N VAL A 88 -5.10 10.26 -5.53
CA VAL A 88 -6.26 10.28 -6.43
C VAL A 88 -5.82 10.37 -7.89
N GLN A 89 -6.49 9.60 -8.75
CA GLN A 89 -6.28 9.66 -10.18
C GLN A 89 -6.64 11.04 -10.74
N GLU A 90 -5.71 11.64 -11.46
CA GLU A 90 -5.95 12.87 -12.19
C GLU A 90 -6.59 12.63 -13.56
N LYS A 91 -7.10 13.73 -14.16
CA LYS A 91 -7.72 13.66 -15.49
C LYS A 91 -6.66 13.29 -16.53
N ASN A 92 -6.99 12.29 -17.37
CA ASN A 92 -6.18 11.83 -18.50
C ASN A 92 -4.91 11.04 -18.12
N GLU A 93 -4.78 10.56 -16.89
CA GLU A 93 -3.72 9.61 -16.55
C GLU A 93 -4.28 8.19 -16.34
N SER A 94 -3.43 7.18 -16.46
CA SER A 94 -3.77 5.82 -16.05
C SER A 94 -3.56 5.62 -14.55
N LEU A 95 -4.21 4.63 -13.94
CA LEU A 95 -4.02 4.30 -12.53
C LEU A 95 -2.57 3.92 -12.20
N LYS A 96 -1.89 3.28 -13.15
CA LYS A 96 -0.45 3.01 -13.04
C LYS A 96 0.36 4.30 -13.01
N ASP A 97 0.05 5.26 -13.88
CA ASP A 97 0.76 6.54 -13.90
C ASP A 97 0.47 7.35 -12.63
N THR A 98 -0.77 7.29 -12.10
CA THR A 98 -1.11 7.84 -10.78
C THR A 98 -0.18 7.32 -9.70
N ALA A 99 -0.01 5.99 -9.59
CA ALA A 99 0.86 5.39 -8.56
C ALA A 99 2.31 5.86 -8.69
N LEU A 100 2.80 6.01 -9.91
CA LEU A 100 4.17 6.45 -10.18
C LEU A 100 4.36 7.95 -9.92
N ARG A 101 3.41 8.80 -10.33
CA ARG A 101 3.43 10.25 -10.07
C ARG A 101 3.40 10.53 -8.58
N GLU A 102 2.48 9.91 -7.86
CA GLU A 102 2.36 10.08 -6.41
C GLU A 102 3.63 9.62 -5.66
N ALA A 103 4.26 8.53 -6.10
CA ALA A 103 5.54 8.10 -5.55
C ALA A 103 6.66 9.13 -5.81
N GLU A 104 6.67 9.80 -6.98
CA GLU A 104 7.60 10.89 -7.24
C GLU A 104 7.32 12.09 -6.35
N GLU A 105 6.07 12.50 -6.21
CA GLU A 105 5.63 13.67 -5.43
C GLU A 105 5.82 13.45 -3.92
N GLU A 106 5.43 12.30 -3.38
CA GLU A 106 5.49 12.03 -1.93
C GLU A 106 6.88 11.64 -1.43
N ILE A 107 7.63 10.82 -2.21
CA ILE A 107 8.89 10.22 -1.76
C ILE A 107 10.10 10.48 -2.68
N GLY A 108 9.93 11.23 -3.76
CA GLY A 108 11.00 11.67 -4.65
C GLY A 108 11.57 10.59 -5.57
N VAL A 109 10.90 9.46 -5.74
CA VAL A 109 11.40 8.35 -6.57
C VAL A 109 10.97 8.54 -8.02
N LEU A 110 11.96 8.66 -8.92
CA LEU A 110 11.69 8.92 -10.33
C LEU A 110 10.97 7.73 -10.99
N PRO A 111 9.84 7.92 -11.68
CA PRO A 111 9.07 6.87 -12.36
C PRO A 111 9.89 5.96 -13.28
N LYS A 112 10.86 6.51 -13.99
CA LYS A 112 11.75 5.76 -14.91
C LYS A 112 12.67 4.75 -14.22
N THR A 113 12.79 4.80 -12.89
CA THR A 113 13.60 3.86 -12.09
C THR A 113 12.76 2.72 -11.52
N ILE A 114 11.44 2.75 -11.74
CA ILE A 114 10.48 1.79 -11.22
C ILE A 114 9.94 0.94 -12.37
N GLU A 115 10.08 -0.35 -12.26
CA GLU A 115 9.39 -1.31 -13.11
C GLU A 115 8.11 -1.79 -12.38
N ILE A 116 6.93 -1.52 -12.94
CA ILE A 116 5.68 -2.10 -12.42
C ILE A 116 5.64 -3.59 -12.80
N ILE A 117 5.63 -4.45 -11.80
CA ILE A 117 5.67 -5.92 -11.95
C ILE A 117 4.29 -6.57 -11.79
N GLY A 118 3.26 -5.80 -11.42
CA GLY A 118 1.88 -6.25 -11.36
C GLY A 118 1.00 -5.36 -10.50
N GLU A 119 -0.24 -5.79 -10.32
CA GLU A 119 -1.24 -5.12 -9.49
C GLU A 119 -1.91 -6.13 -8.55
N LEU A 120 -2.38 -5.66 -7.41
CA LEU A 120 -3.21 -6.41 -6.47
C LEU A 120 -4.70 -6.10 -6.69
N SER A 121 -5.55 -6.81 -5.96
CA SER A 121 -6.99 -6.59 -6.03
C SER A 121 -7.38 -5.20 -5.53
N SER A 122 -8.22 -4.50 -6.29
CA SER A 122 -8.71 -3.18 -5.87
C SER A 122 -9.60 -3.27 -4.64
N ILE A 123 -9.52 -2.25 -3.77
CA ILE A 123 -10.31 -2.15 -2.54
C ILE A 123 -11.23 -0.93 -2.62
N TYR A 124 -12.51 -1.13 -2.36
CA TYR A 124 -13.44 -0.01 -2.15
C TYR A 124 -13.51 0.34 -0.66
N ILE A 125 -13.33 1.63 -0.35
CA ILE A 125 -13.37 2.18 1.00
C ILE A 125 -14.66 2.99 1.18
N PRO A 126 -15.71 2.41 1.81
CA PRO A 126 -17.03 3.03 1.85
C PRO A 126 -17.07 4.42 2.51
N PHE A 127 -16.15 4.66 3.44
CA PHE A 127 -16.14 5.92 4.20
C PHE A 127 -15.60 7.11 3.42
N SER A 128 -14.58 6.88 2.60
CA SER A 128 -13.99 7.93 1.75
C SER A 128 -14.60 7.95 0.35
N GLY A 129 -15.27 6.86 -0.06
CA GLY A 129 -15.75 6.68 -1.42
C GLY A 129 -14.65 6.35 -2.42
N TYR A 130 -13.43 6.10 -1.97
CA TYR A 130 -12.31 5.75 -2.85
C TYR A 130 -12.33 4.28 -3.25
N LYS A 131 -11.98 4.02 -4.51
CA LYS A 131 -11.59 2.72 -5.00
C LYS A 131 -10.08 2.75 -5.24
N VAL A 132 -9.35 2.07 -4.36
CA VAL A 132 -7.88 2.06 -4.35
C VAL A 132 -7.37 0.90 -5.21
N HIS A 133 -6.46 1.19 -6.12
CA HIS A 133 -5.80 0.25 -7.02
C HIS A 133 -4.33 0.12 -6.62
N PRO A 134 -3.92 -0.98 -5.95
CA PRO A 134 -2.54 -1.16 -5.52
C PRO A 134 -1.68 -1.74 -6.63
N TYR A 135 -0.57 -1.07 -6.94
CA TYR A 135 0.47 -1.57 -7.84
C TYR A 135 1.67 -2.05 -7.05
N VAL A 136 2.38 -3.02 -7.60
CA VAL A 136 3.67 -3.50 -7.08
C VAL A 136 4.74 -3.10 -8.08
N GLY A 137 5.73 -2.35 -7.60
CA GLY A 137 6.86 -1.87 -8.39
C GLY A 137 8.17 -2.42 -7.86
N TRP A 138 9.13 -2.58 -8.74
CA TRP A 138 10.51 -2.98 -8.45
C TRP A 138 11.49 -1.88 -8.86
N ALA A 139 12.37 -1.49 -7.93
CA ALA A 139 13.55 -0.67 -8.21
C ALA A 139 14.80 -1.53 -8.11
N SER A 140 15.58 -1.61 -9.18
CA SER A 140 16.79 -2.47 -9.26
C SER A 140 17.98 -2.00 -8.42
N ALA A 141 17.85 -0.83 -7.79
CA ALA A 141 18.80 -0.26 -6.83
C ALA A 141 18.01 0.48 -5.75
N PRO A 142 18.58 0.64 -4.54
CA PRO A 142 17.95 1.45 -3.50
C PRO A 142 17.63 2.85 -4.01
N PRO A 143 16.35 3.29 -3.92
CA PRO A 143 15.96 4.60 -4.42
C PRO A 143 16.51 5.73 -3.53
N LYS A 144 16.83 6.86 -4.16
CA LYS A 144 17.08 8.09 -3.40
C LYS A 144 15.74 8.62 -2.92
N LEU A 145 15.52 8.61 -1.62
CA LEU A 145 14.27 9.02 -0.99
C LEU A 145 14.35 10.48 -0.54
N ILE A 146 13.34 11.27 -0.93
CA ILE A 146 13.19 12.68 -0.56
C ILE A 146 11.72 12.89 -0.19
N PRO A 147 11.38 13.01 1.11
CA PRO A 147 9.99 13.21 1.50
C PRO A 147 9.49 14.59 1.08
N SER A 148 8.26 14.67 0.60
CA SER A 148 7.53 15.90 0.39
C SER A 148 7.29 16.60 1.74
N ALA A 149 7.86 17.76 1.96
CA ALA A 149 7.77 18.48 3.24
C ALA A 149 6.33 18.89 3.64
N HIS A 150 5.40 18.88 2.69
CA HIS A 150 4.01 19.20 2.91
C HIS A 150 3.16 17.95 3.24
N GLU A 151 3.42 16.84 2.58
CA GLU A 151 2.54 15.66 2.62
C GLU A 151 3.08 14.52 3.49
N VAL A 152 4.39 14.38 3.55
CA VAL A 152 5.07 13.27 4.21
C VAL A 152 5.91 13.78 5.37
N GLU A 153 5.56 13.40 6.58
CA GLU A 153 6.36 13.70 7.77
C GLU A 153 7.63 12.84 7.80
N ARG A 154 7.49 11.55 7.46
CA ARG A 154 8.59 10.60 7.49
C ARG A 154 8.36 9.44 6.50
N ILE A 155 9.43 9.04 5.83
CA ILE A 155 9.47 7.80 5.04
C ILE A 155 9.92 6.66 5.95
N ILE A 156 9.27 5.50 5.83
CA ILE A 156 9.53 4.31 6.64
C ILE A 156 9.93 3.18 5.68
N ILE A 157 11.17 2.73 5.80
CA ILE A 157 11.67 1.57 5.05
C ILE A 157 11.38 0.32 5.90
N VAL A 158 10.59 -0.58 5.35
CA VAL A 158 10.13 -1.79 6.03
C VAL A 158 10.74 -3.02 5.36
N PRO A 159 11.53 -3.84 6.08
CA PRO A 159 11.96 -5.13 5.57
C PRO A 159 10.76 -6.05 5.30
N VAL A 160 10.76 -6.71 4.15
CA VAL A 160 9.70 -7.66 3.79
C VAL A 160 9.53 -8.75 4.86
N ASN A 161 10.62 -9.15 5.49
CA ASN A 161 10.60 -10.15 6.58
C ASN A 161 9.75 -9.69 7.79
N GLU A 162 9.66 -8.38 8.07
CA GLU A 162 8.78 -7.90 9.14
C GLU A 162 7.30 -8.09 8.78
N LEU A 163 6.92 -7.96 7.50
CA LEU A 163 5.55 -8.21 7.07
C LEU A 163 5.20 -9.70 7.13
N ILE A 164 6.15 -10.57 6.84
CA ILE A 164 5.97 -12.03 6.85
C ILE A 164 5.87 -12.57 8.29
N ASP A 165 6.58 -11.97 9.24
CA ASP A 165 6.59 -12.45 10.63
C ASP A 165 5.19 -12.34 11.26
N GLU A 166 4.63 -13.50 11.63
CA GLU A 166 3.29 -13.60 12.25
C GLU A 166 3.18 -12.79 13.56
N LYS A 167 4.28 -12.55 14.27
CA LYS A 167 4.28 -11.75 15.51
C LYS A 167 3.88 -10.30 15.28
N ASN A 168 4.11 -9.81 14.07
CA ASN A 168 3.79 -8.43 13.70
C ASN A 168 2.34 -8.26 13.25
N GLN A 169 1.58 -9.35 13.07
CA GLN A 169 0.16 -9.33 12.77
C GLN A 169 -0.65 -9.54 14.05
N THR A 170 -1.32 -8.50 14.51
CA THR A 170 -2.00 -8.50 15.81
C THR A 170 -3.27 -7.66 15.78
N GLN A 171 -3.93 -7.51 16.91
CA GLN A 171 -5.16 -6.73 17.02
C GLN A 171 -5.27 -6.02 18.36
N LYS A 172 -5.96 -4.89 18.40
CA LYS A 172 -6.28 -4.18 19.63
C LYS A 172 -7.76 -3.77 19.71
N LYS A 173 -8.29 -3.72 20.93
CA LYS A 173 -9.60 -3.09 21.18
C LYS A 173 -9.42 -1.58 21.21
N THR A 174 -10.26 -0.86 20.48
CA THR A 174 -10.23 0.60 20.40
C THR A 174 -11.62 1.16 20.16
N ILE A 175 -11.76 2.47 20.27
CA ILE A 175 -13.00 3.17 19.89
C ILE A 175 -12.77 3.82 18.54
N LEU A 176 -13.56 3.44 17.56
CA LEU A 176 -13.54 4.04 16.24
C LEU A 176 -14.91 4.69 15.97
N ARG A 177 -14.92 6.01 15.78
CA ARG A 177 -16.16 6.79 15.57
C ARG A 177 -17.22 6.55 16.65
N GLY A 178 -16.80 6.51 17.90
CA GLY A 178 -17.67 6.31 19.06
C GLY A 178 -18.12 4.85 19.29
N MET A 179 -17.71 3.90 18.44
CA MET A 179 -18.05 2.48 18.60
C MET A 179 -16.82 1.66 19.03
N PRO A 180 -16.98 0.76 20.00
CA PRO A 180 -15.94 -0.18 20.38
C PRO A 180 -15.74 -1.20 19.23
N VAL A 181 -14.50 -1.33 18.77
CA VAL A 181 -14.14 -2.26 17.69
C VAL A 181 -12.87 -3.02 18.05
N THR A 182 -12.71 -4.21 17.47
CA THR A 182 -11.42 -4.89 17.39
C THR A 182 -10.77 -4.46 16.09
N MET A 183 -9.61 -3.86 16.20
CA MET A 183 -8.85 -3.33 15.07
C MET A 183 -7.62 -4.21 14.84
N PRO A 184 -7.60 -5.02 13.75
CA PRO A 184 -6.40 -5.72 13.33
C PRO A 184 -5.41 -4.72 12.74
N TYR A 185 -4.12 -4.97 12.94
CA TYR A 185 -3.04 -4.14 12.41
C TYR A 185 -1.75 -4.95 12.26
N PHE A 186 -0.85 -4.45 11.41
CA PHE A 186 0.55 -4.87 11.41
C PHE A 186 1.37 -3.89 12.26
N SER A 187 2.28 -4.43 13.09
CA SER A 187 3.30 -3.65 13.78
C SER A 187 4.58 -3.69 12.94
N LEU A 188 4.82 -2.65 12.14
CA LEU A 188 5.96 -2.57 11.22
C LEU A 188 6.82 -1.37 11.59
N LYS A 189 8.11 -1.60 11.88
CA LYS A 189 9.02 -0.55 12.36
C LYS A 189 8.46 0.22 13.56
N GLU A 190 7.82 -0.53 14.49
CA GLU A 190 7.14 0.02 15.69
C GLU A 190 5.91 0.88 15.39
N GLU A 191 5.50 0.97 14.12
CA GLU A 191 4.34 1.71 13.69
C GLU A 191 3.10 0.81 13.56
N ILE A 192 1.92 1.39 13.83
CA ILE A 192 0.65 0.69 13.70
C ILE A 192 0.08 0.92 12.30
N VAL A 193 0.14 -0.11 11.47
CA VAL A 193 -0.38 -0.10 10.09
C VAL A 193 -1.74 -0.80 10.06
N TRP A 194 -2.81 -0.05 9.83
CA TRP A 194 -4.19 -0.54 9.85
C TRP A 194 -5.03 -0.01 8.67
N GLY A 195 -6.30 -0.40 8.59
CA GLY A 195 -7.24 0.08 7.57
C GLY A 195 -6.89 -0.41 6.16
N ALA A 196 -7.06 0.45 5.15
CA ALA A 196 -6.84 0.08 3.76
C ALA A 196 -5.41 -0.42 3.51
N THR A 197 -4.41 0.25 4.09
CA THR A 197 -2.99 -0.13 3.96
C THR A 197 -2.74 -1.55 4.47
N SER A 198 -3.24 -1.89 5.66
CA SER A 198 -3.07 -3.25 6.20
C SER A 198 -3.82 -4.31 5.39
N MET A 199 -4.99 -3.98 4.82
CA MET A 199 -5.73 -4.89 3.95
C MET A 199 -4.96 -5.19 2.66
N ILE A 200 -4.36 -4.17 2.04
CA ILE A 200 -3.51 -4.32 0.86
C ILE A 200 -2.26 -5.14 1.19
N LEU A 201 -1.60 -4.83 2.31
CA LEU A 201 -0.42 -5.57 2.76
C LEU A 201 -0.75 -7.03 3.14
N SER A 202 -1.96 -7.31 3.61
CA SER A 202 -2.43 -8.69 3.87
C SER A 202 -2.49 -9.51 2.59
N GLU A 203 -2.99 -8.95 1.49
CA GLU A 203 -2.99 -9.61 0.20
C GLU A 203 -1.56 -9.77 -0.33
N PHE A 204 -0.75 -8.73 -0.24
CA PHE A 204 0.65 -8.78 -0.65
C PHE A 204 1.44 -9.84 0.14
N LYS A 205 1.24 -9.95 1.46
CA LYS A 205 1.82 -11.00 2.29
C LYS A 205 1.54 -12.39 1.74
N GLN A 206 0.30 -12.68 1.32
CA GLN A 206 -0.05 -13.98 0.74
C GLN A 206 0.56 -14.24 -0.64
N ILE A 207 0.93 -13.20 -1.37
CA ILE A 207 1.62 -13.31 -2.66
C ILE A 207 3.10 -13.70 -2.49
N ILE A 208 3.74 -13.29 -1.38
CA ILE A 208 5.18 -13.40 -1.18
C ILE A 208 5.60 -14.60 -0.31
N ILE A 209 4.65 -15.28 0.33
CA ILE A 209 4.92 -16.52 1.07
C ILE A 209 4.58 -17.75 0.23
#